data_50c72c24bbbc8497a0443bb73edbac91
#
_entry.id   50c72c24bbbc8497a0443bb73edbac91
#
_cell.length_a   1.000
_cell.length_b   1.000
_cell.length_c   1.000
_cell.angle_alpha   90.00
_cell.angle_beta   90.00
_cell.angle_gamma   90.00
#
_symmetry.space_group_name_H-M   'P 1'
#
loop_
_entity.id
_entity.type
_entity.pdbx_description
1 polymer ?
#
loop_
_entity_poly.entity_id
_entity_poly.type
_entity_poly.pdbx_seq_one_letter_code
_entity_poly.pdbx_strand_id
1 'polypeptide(L)'
;IDKLNTNFEYIYLLDVPTSKEYLNKIINLKPKKIFLICEEKEVLSDVYLIDKNRLIKLFNLILSTNNKQINVAQQLDQLLVVLKTNVDSLKIMIQIFKELELINFVNNTIILNPDYKTVDLKKSSSFIRMENIFEVENLLLKESITNINKILEV
;
A
#
# COMPACT_ATOMS: atom_id res chain seq x y z
N ILE A 1 -10.59 11.73 -17.59
CA ILE A 1 -10.74 10.51 -18.42
C ILE A 1 -12.22 10.25 -18.74
N ASP A 2 -13.16 10.60 -17.84
CA ASP A 2 -14.59 10.27 -17.98
C ASP A 2 -15.33 10.96 -19.16
N LYS A 3 -14.66 11.79 -19.94
CA LYS A 3 -15.23 12.50 -21.12
C LYS A 3 -14.52 12.22 -22.45
N LEU A 4 -13.56 11.30 -22.49
CA LEU A 4 -12.78 11.02 -23.70
C LEU A 4 -13.42 9.85 -24.49
N ASN A 5 -14.23 10.20 -25.46
CA ASN A 5 -14.87 9.27 -26.43
C ASN A 5 -13.99 9.16 -27.70
N THR A 6 -12.68 9.00 -27.56
CA THR A 6 -11.74 8.93 -28.67
C THR A 6 -10.97 7.63 -28.67
N ASN A 7 -10.84 6.99 -29.83
CA ASN A 7 -9.98 5.81 -30.00
C ASN A 7 -8.53 6.25 -29.98
N PHE A 8 -7.81 5.92 -28.93
CA PHE A 8 -6.37 6.18 -28.85
C PHE A 8 -5.61 4.98 -29.40
N GLU A 9 -4.66 5.23 -30.29
CA GLU A 9 -3.74 4.15 -30.73
C GLU A 9 -2.67 3.88 -29.69
N TYR A 10 -2.17 4.95 -29.04
CA TYR A 10 -1.10 4.89 -28.05
C TYR A 10 -1.46 5.70 -26.82
N ILE A 11 -1.18 5.13 -25.64
CA ILE A 11 -1.31 5.81 -24.36
C ILE A 11 0.05 5.83 -23.68
N TYR A 12 0.47 7.00 -23.22
CA TYR A 12 1.69 7.20 -22.46
C TYR A 12 1.29 7.49 -21.00
N LEU A 13 1.68 6.60 -20.09
CA LEU A 13 1.53 6.80 -18.65
C LEU A 13 2.82 7.42 -18.14
N LEU A 14 2.76 8.63 -17.61
CA LEU A 14 3.91 9.33 -17.04
C LEU A 14 4.21 8.87 -15.61
N ASP A 15 3.35 8.04 -15.04
CA ASP A 15 3.47 7.49 -13.71
C ASP A 15 2.66 6.21 -13.58
N VAL A 16 2.94 5.39 -12.55
CA VAL A 16 2.21 4.16 -12.26
C VAL A 16 0.82 4.53 -11.72
N PRO A 17 -0.29 4.03 -12.32
CA PRO A 17 -1.61 4.24 -11.77
C PRO A 17 -1.72 3.72 -10.33
N THR A 18 -2.28 4.52 -9.44
CA THR A 18 -2.39 4.21 -8.01
C THR A 18 -3.57 3.32 -7.65
N SER A 19 -4.40 2.92 -8.64
CA SER A 19 -5.54 2.04 -8.39
C SER A 19 -5.89 1.18 -9.61
N LYS A 20 -6.42 -0.02 -9.35
CA LYS A 20 -6.97 -0.91 -10.39
C LYS A 20 -8.10 -0.27 -11.18
N GLU A 21 -8.92 0.55 -10.56
CA GLU A 21 -10.01 1.24 -11.24
C GLU A 21 -9.48 2.16 -12.34
N TYR A 22 -8.40 2.89 -12.05
CA TYR A 22 -7.72 3.74 -13.03
C TYR A 22 -7.10 2.93 -14.16
N LEU A 23 -6.42 1.83 -13.81
CA LEU A 23 -5.85 0.92 -14.80
C LEU A 23 -6.94 0.35 -15.71
N ASN A 24 -8.05 -0.13 -15.14
CA ASN A 24 -9.18 -0.64 -15.91
C ASN A 24 -9.81 0.41 -16.83
N LYS A 25 -9.90 1.68 -16.39
CA LYS A 25 -10.36 2.77 -17.27
C LYS A 25 -9.44 2.96 -18.48
N ILE A 26 -8.12 2.84 -18.29
CA ILE A 26 -7.13 2.91 -19.38
C ILE A 26 -7.27 1.72 -20.33
N ILE A 27 -7.39 0.51 -19.79
CA ILE A 27 -7.57 -0.73 -20.57
C ILE A 27 -8.86 -0.67 -21.39
N ASN A 28 -9.95 -0.17 -20.82
CA ASN A 28 -11.25 -0.04 -21.50
C ASN A 28 -11.24 0.94 -22.70
N LEU A 29 -10.23 1.81 -22.80
CA LEU A 29 -10.01 2.63 -23.99
C LEU A 29 -9.47 1.83 -25.20
N LYS A 30 -9.13 0.55 -24.97
CA LYS A 30 -8.61 -0.40 -25.99
C LYS A 30 -7.47 0.18 -26.86
N PRO A 31 -6.44 0.76 -26.26
CA PRO A 31 -5.30 1.27 -27.03
C PRO A 31 -4.54 0.11 -27.69
N LYS A 32 -3.90 0.36 -28.82
CA LYS A 32 -3.00 -0.65 -29.43
C LYS A 32 -1.77 -0.89 -28.57
N LYS A 33 -1.26 0.14 -27.88
CA LYS A 33 -0.11 0.03 -26.98
C LYS A 33 -0.23 1.04 -25.82
N ILE A 34 0.26 0.61 -24.66
CA ILE A 34 0.45 1.46 -23.50
C ILE A 34 1.96 1.52 -23.21
N PHE A 35 2.49 2.72 -23.05
CA PHE A 35 3.87 2.98 -22.68
C PHE A 35 3.88 3.54 -21.26
N LEU A 36 4.65 2.92 -20.37
CA LEU A 36 4.89 3.44 -19.03
C LEU A 36 6.24 4.16 -19.03
N ILE A 37 6.21 5.45 -18.67
CA ILE A 37 7.38 6.30 -18.51
C ILE A 37 7.47 6.60 -17.01
N CYS A 38 8.26 5.82 -16.28
CA CYS A 38 8.54 6.08 -14.87
C CYS A 38 10.05 5.91 -14.61
N GLU A 39 10.56 6.65 -13.64
CA GLU A 39 11.91 6.41 -13.15
C GLU A 39 11.91 5.17 -12.26
N GLU A 40 12.91 4.27 -12.42
CA GLU A 40 13.04 3.04 -11.62
C GLU A 40 13.10 3.30 -10.09
N LYS A 41 13.42 4.54 -9.71
CA LYS A 41 13.56 4.94 -8.30
C LYS A 41 12.23 5.23 -7.58
N GLU A 42 11.12 5.27 -8.29
CA GLU A 42 9.81 5.67 -7.75
C GLU A 42 8.82 4.51 -7.58
N VAL A 43 9.31 3.28 -7.54
CA VAL A 43 8.46 2.12 -7.26
C VAL A 43 8.00 2.19 -5.80
N LEU A 44 6.71 2.47 -5.60
CA LEU A 44 6.14 2.67 -4.26
C LEU A 44 6.25 1.42 -3.38
N SER A 45 6.25 0.22 -3.98
CA SER A 45 6.48 -1.04 -3.27
C SER A 45 7.88 -1.18 -2.67
N ASP A 46 8.88 -0.45 -3.20
CA ASP A 46 10.22 -0.41 -2.65
C ASP A 46 10.36 0.70 -1.59
N VAL A 47 9.54 1.74 -1.68
CA VAL A 47 9.49 2.85 -0.72
C VAL A 47 8.64 2.47 0.50
N TYR A 48 7.45 1.89 0.28
CA TYR A 48 6.54 1.51 1.35
C TYR A 48 6.68 0.02 1.71
N LEU A 49 7.44 -0.23 2.75
CA LEU A 49 7.72 -1.57 3.28
C LEU A 49 6.60 -2.03 4.22
N ILE A 50 5.42 -2.28 3.65
CA ILE A 50 4.21 -2.68 4.39
C ILE A 50 3.72 -4.01 3.84
N ASP A 51 3.60 -4.98 4.73
CA ASP A 51 2.99 -6.27 4.45
C ASP A 51 2.32 -6.83 5.71
N LYS A 52 1.55 -7.89 5.52
CA LYS A 52 0.84 -8.56 6.63
C LYS A 52 1.78 -9.04 7.74
N ASN A 53 2.97 -9.51 7.40
CA ASN A 53 3.93 -10.02 8.39
C ASN A 53 4.47 -8.88 9.26
N ARG A 54 4.76 -7.71 8.68
CA ARG A 54 5.18 -6.52 9.43
C ARG A 54 4.08 -5.99 10.34
N LEU A 55 2.83 -5.99 9.88
CA LEU A 55 1.68 -5.63 10.70
C LEU A 55 1.53 -6.58 11.89
N ILE A 56 1.56 -7.90 11.67
CA ILE A 56 1.53 -8.90 12.74
C ILE A 56 2.68 -8.69 13.73
N LYS A 57 3.88 -8.43 13.22
CA LYS A 57 5.07 -8.21 14.04
C LYS A 57 4.93 -6.95 14.91
N LEU A 58 4.44 -5.84 14.36
CA LEU A 58 4.16 -4.62 15.13
C LEU A 58 3.11 -4.91 16.23
N PHE A 59 2.04 -5.60 15.89
CA PHE A 59 1.01 -5.96 16.85
C PHE A 59 1.55 -6.82 18.00
N ASN A 60 2.36 -7.82 17.69
CA ASN A 60 2.99 -8.68 18.70
C ASN A 60 3.99 -7.91 19.57
N LEU A 61 4.70 -6.93 19.01
CA LEU A 61 5.56 -6.05 19.80
C LEU A 61 4.74 -5.26 20.83
N ILE A 62 3.60 -4.68 20.43
CA ILE A 62 2.72 -3.95 21.34
C ILE A 62 2.21 -4.90 22.46
N LEU A 63 1.79 -6.12 22.10
CA LEU A 63 1.32 -7.12 23.04
C LEU A 63 2.38 -7.54 24.06
N SER A 64 3.64 -7.57 23.64
CA SER A 64 4.77 -8.03 24.50
C SER A 64 5.23 -6.97 25.51
N THR A 65 4.82 -5.72 25.38
CA THR A 65 5.15 -4.68 26.35
C THR A 65 4.32 -4.82 27.62
N ASN A 66 4.92 -4.55 28.78
CA ASN A 66 4.25 -4.69 30.08
C ASN A 66 2.94 -3.90 30.17
N ASN A 67 2.91 -2.69 29.62
CA ASN A 67 1.75 -1.81 29.65
C ASN A 67 0.94 -1.83 28.35
N LYS A 68 1.25 -2.74 27.42
CA LYS A 68 0.64 -2.81 26.08
C LYS A 68 0.66 -1.46 25.35
N GLN A 69 1.77 -0.74 25.49
CA GLN A 69 1.98 0.56 24.88
C GLN A 69 3.42 0.74 24.43
N ILE A 70 3.62 1.53 23.38
CA ILE A 70 4.93 1.85 22.82
C ILE A 70 5.02 3.35 22.58
N ASN A 71 6.00 4.01 23.17
CA ASN A 71 6.32 5.40 22.82
C ASN A 71 7.17 5.42 21.55
N VAL A 72 6.54 5.79 20.43
CA VAL A 72 7.18 5.77 19.11
C VAL A 72 8.34 6.74 19.04
N ALA A 73 8.26 7.92 19.66
CA ALA A 73 9.33 8.91 19.61
C ALA A 73 10.60 8.42 20.33
N GLN A 74 10.45 7.68 21.42
CA GLN A 74 11.58 7.15 22.20
C GLN A 74 12.16 5.86 21.60
N GLN A 75 11.37 5.09 20.87
CA GLN A 75 11.73 3.74 20.38
C GLN A 75 11.76 3.67 18.85
N LEU A 76 11.78 4.81 18.15
CA LEU A 76 11.67 4.87 16.69
C LEU A 76 12.70 4.00 16.00
N ASP A 77 13.99 4.21 16.27
CA ASP A 77 15.07 3.47 15.62
C ASP A 77 14.98 1.98 15.86
N GLN A 78 14.63 1.58 17.09
CA GLN A 78 14.43 0.18 17.45
C GLN A 78 13.26 -0.43 16.67
N LEU A 79 12.14 0.28 16.55
CA LEU A 79 10.98 -0.17 15.79
C LEU A 79 11.32 -0.36 14.32
N LEU A 80 12.01 0.62 13.71
CA LEU A 80 12.40 0.55 12.30
C LEU A 80 13.32 -0.64 12.02
N VAL A 81 14.30 -0.88 12.87
CA VAL A 81 15.23 -2.02 12.76
C VAL A 81 14.50 -3.34 12.93
N VAL A 82 13.70 -3.49 14.00
CA VAL A 82 13.00 -4.74 14.28
C VAL A 82 11.97 -5.07 13.21
N LEU A 83 11.21 -4.09 12.74
CA LEU A 83 10.19 -4.28 11.71
C LEU A 83 10.79 -4.36 10.29
N LYS A 84 12.08 -4.01 10.13
CA LYS A 84 12.74 -3.85 8.82
C LYS A 84 11.91 -2.94 7.91
N THR A 85 11.63 -1.74 8.39
CA THR A 85 10.73 -0.77 7.75
C THR A 85 11.32 0.64 7.83
N ASN A 86 10.63 1.61 7.28
CA ASN A 86 10.97 3.03 7.36
C ASN A 86 9.87 3.83 8.09
N VAL A 87 10.14 5.11 8.33
CA VAL A 87 9.24 6.01 9.08
C VAL A 87 7.87 6.13 8.42
N ASP A 88 7.82 6.26 7.10
CA ASP A 88 6.57 6.47 6.39
C ASP A 88 5.72 5.19 6.36
N SER A 89 6.34 4.04 6.20
CA SER A 89 5.68 2.74 6.35
C SER A 89 5.15 2.52 7.77
N LEU A 90 5.92 2.90 8.79
CA LEU A 90 5.46 2.81 10.18
C LEU A 90 4.24 3.71 10.43
N LYS A 91 4.22 4.94 9.90
CA LYS A 91 3.04 5.83 9.98
C LYS A 91 1.79 5.19 9.38
N ILE A 92 1.94 4.56 8.20
CA ILE A 92 0.82 3.88 7.55
C ILE A 92 0.37 2.66 8.35
N MET A 93 1.29 1.86 8.89
CA MET A 93 0.94 0.73 9.76
C MET A 93 0.16 1.18 11.01
N ILE A 94 0.57 2.28 11.64
CA ILE A 94 -0.15 2.89 12.77
C ILE A 94 -1.55 3.36 12.31
N GLN A 95 -1.65 3.98 11.15
CA GLN A 95 -2.94 4.42 10.61
C GLN A 95 -3.88 3.24 10.34
N ILE A 96 -3.38 2.15 9.76
CA ILE A 96 -4.15 0.90 9.56
C ILE A 96 -4.70 0.39 10.91
N PHE A 97 -3.88 0.33 11.95
CA PHE A 97 -4.32 -0.13 13.27
C PHE A 97 -5.34 0.81 13.93
N LYS A 98 -5.25 2.11 13.70
CA LYS A 98 -6.26 3.09 14.13
C LYS A 98 -7.60 2.87 13.44
N GLU A 99 -7.58 2.71 12.11
CA GLU A 99 -8.78 2.45 11.31
C GLU A 99 -9.48 1.13 11.70
N LEU A 100 -8.71 0.15 12.16
CA LEU A 100 -9.20 -1.14 12.64
C LEU A 100 -9.56 -1.13 14.13
N GLU A 101 -9.47 0.03 14.81
CA GLU A 101 -9.74 0.18 16.25
C GLU A 101 -8.89 -0.74 17.14
N LEU A 102 -7.73 -1.19 16.64
CA LEU A 102 -6.80 -2.02 17.40
C LEU A 102 -6.02 -1.22 18.43
N ILE A 103 -5.78 0.05 18.13
CA ILE A 103 -4.96 0.96 18.96
C ILE A 103 -5.56 2.36 19.05
N ASN A 104 -5.18 3.05 20.11
CA ASN A 104 -5.22 4.51 20.20
C ASN A 104 -3.80 5.07 20.00
N PHE A 105 -3.68 6.25 19.40
CA PHE A 105 -2.41 6.94 19.22
C PHE A 105 -2.49 8.33 19.80
N VAL A 106 -1.83 8.55 20.93
CA VAL A 106 -1.88 9.80 21.70
C VAL A 106 -0.46 10.17 22.14
N ASN A 107 -0.06 11.41 21.96
CA ASN A 107 1.25 11.93 22.38
C ASN A 107 2.43 11.03 21.95
N ASN A 108 2.45 10.66 20.66
CA ASN A 108 3.44 9.74 20.09
C ASN A 108 3.48 8.35 20.73
N THR A 109 2.45 7.95 21.44
CA THR A 109 2.36 6.64 22.08
C THR A 109 1.24 5.82 21.45
N ILE A 110 1.60 4.63 21.00
CA ILE A 110 0.68 3.57 20.60
C ILE A 110 0.17 2.91 21.88
N ILE A 111 -1.13 2.83 22.05
CA ILE A 111 -1.78 2.19 23.21
C ILE A 111 -2.73 1.14 22.64
N LEU A 112 -2.57 -0.13 23.03
CA LEU A 112 -3.48 -1.18 22.60
C LEU A 112 -4.89 -0.90 23.12
N ASN A 113 -5.90 -1.04 22.28
CA ASN A 113 -7.28 -0.98 22.70
C ASN A 113 -7.58 -2.25 23.53
N PRO A 114 -8.03 -2.15 24.80
CA PRO A 114 -8.31 -3.33 25.62
C PRO A 114 -9.43 -4.21 25.05
N ASP A 115 -10.36 -3.62 24.32
CA ASP A 115 -11.51 -4.30 23.69
C ASP A 115 -11.26 -4.76 22.26
N TYR A 116 -9.98 -4.81 21.83
CA TYR A 116 -9.65 -5.24 20.48
C TYR A 116 -10.19 -6.64 20.17
N LYS A 117 -10.64 -6.81 18.93
CA LYS A 117 -11.15 -8.10 18.40
C LYS A 117 -10.31 -8.52 17.22
N THR A 118 -10.43 -9.78 16.84
CA THR A 118 -9.92 -10.24 15.56
C THR A 118 -10.57 -9.43 14.44
N VAL A 119 -9.74 -8.83 13.59
CA VAL A 119 -10.17 -7.92 12.53
C VAL A 119 -9.75 -8.41 11.16
N ASP A 120 -10.53 -8.07 10.17
CA ASP A 120 -10.15 -8.22 8.76
C ASP A 120 -9.40 -6.95 8.32
N LEU A 121 -8.18 -7.10 7.84
CA LEU A 121 -7.36 -5.98 7.33
C LEU A 121 -8.06 -5.24 6.18
N LYS A 122 -8.92 -5.91 5.43
CA LYS A 122 -9.71 -5.30 4.35
C LYS A 122 -10.78 -4.31 4.83
N LYS A 123 -10.95 -4.13 6.13
CA LYS A 123 -11.76 -3.04 6.68
C LYS A 123 -10.99 -1.72 6.82
N SER A 124 -9.66 -1.75 6.67
CA SER A 124 -8.85 -0.54 6.66
C SER A 124 -8.75 0.02 5.24
N SER A 125 -9.14 1.26 5.06
CA SER A 125 -9.01 1.97 3.78
C SER A 125 -7.55 2.18 3.39
N SER A 126 -6.68 2.43 4.36
CA SER A 126 -5.24 2.56 4.15
C SER A 126 -4.61 1.24 3.70
N PHE A 127 -5.03 0.10 4.28
CA PHE A 127 -4.55 -1.21 3.85
C PHE A 127 -4.99 -1.53 2.42
N ILE A 128 -6.27 -1.35 2.09
CA ILE A 128 -6.79 -1.56 0.72
C ILE A 128 -6.06 -0.68 -0.29
N ARG A 129 -5.83 0.59 0.07
CA ARG A 129 -5.10 1.51 -0.82
C ARG A 129 -3.69 1.01 -1.12
N MET A 130 -2.95 0.56 -0.11
CA MET A 130 -1.59 0.03 -0.29
C MET A 130 -1.60 -1.28 -1.10
N GLU A 131 -2.53 -2.19 -0.80
CA GLU A 131 -2.70 -3.43 -1.56
C GLU A 131 -2.97 -3.15 -3.04
N ASN A 132 -3.86 -2.20 -3.35
CA ASN A 132 -4.16 -1.79 -4.73
C ASN A 132 -2.94 -1.19 -5.45
N ILE A 133 -2.16 -0.31 -4.79
CA ILE A 133 -0.95 0.27 -5.36
C ILE A 133 0.04 -0.84 -5.72
N PHE A 134 0.34 -1.75 -4.79
CA PHE A 134 1.31 -2.83 -5.01
C PHE A 134 0.84 -3.81 -6.10
N GLU A 135 -0.46 -4.07 -6.19
CA GLU A 135 -1.02 -4.92 -7.24
C GLU A 135 -0.86 -4.29 -8.62
N VAL A 136 -1.16 -3.00 -8.76
CA VAL A 136 -1.01 -2.26 -10.02
C VAL A 136 0.46 -2.18 -10.43
N GLU A 137 1.36 -1.87 -9.50
CA GLU A 137 2.80 -1.86 -9.77
C GLU A 137 3.31 -3.24 -10.21
N ASN A 138 2.89 -4.31 -9.53
CA ASN A 138 3.28 -5.66 -9.92
C ASN A 138 2.81 -6.01 -11.33
N LEU A 139 1.58 -5.64 -11.69
CA LEU A 139 1.05 -5.87 -13.03
C LEU A 139 1.83 -5.10 -14.10
N LEU A 140 2.19 -3.85 -13.82
CA LEU A 140 2.81 -2.99 -14.83
C LEU A 140 4.34 -3.15 -14.91
N LEU A 141 5.01 -3.44 -13.80
CA LEU A 141 6.48 -3.42 -13.74
C LEU A 141 7.11 -4.81 -13.77
N LYS A 142 6.43 -5.84 -13.24
CA LYS A 142 6.97 -7.20 -13.15
C LYS A 142 6.48 -8.12 -14.25
N GLU A 143 5.34 -7.85 -14.84
CA GLU A 143 4.90 -8.60 -16.01
C GLU A 143 5.50 -7.98 -17.27
N SER A 144 6.11 -8.82 -18.11
CA SER A 144 6.66 -8.38 -19.39
C SER A 144 5.57 -7.74 -20.24
N ILE A 145 5.95 -6.80 -21.13
CA ILE A 145 5.06 -6.11 -22.08
C ILE A 145 4.12 -7.08 -22.84
N THR A 146 4.54 -8.34 -23.02
CA THR A 146 3.72 -9.41 -23.60
C THR A 146 2.51 -9.78 -22.76
N ASN A 147 2.55 -9.59 -21.44
CA ASN A 147 1.42 -9.92 -20.56
C ASN A 147 0.45 -8.73 -20.42
N ILE A 148 0.90 -7.50 -20.63
CA ILE A 148 0.01 -6.34 -20.73
C ILE A 148 -0.96 -6.53 -21.90
N ASN A 149 -0.50 -7.08 -23.02
CA ASN A 149 -1.37 -7.43 -24.15
C ASN A 149 -2.41 -8.51 -23.79
N LYS A 150 -2.08 -9.47 -22.91
CA LYS A 150 -3.06 -10.45 -22.40
C LYS A 150 -4.08 -9.85 -21.44
N ILE A 151 -3.71 -8.82 -20.68
CA ILE A 151 -4.63 -8.07 -19.84
C ILE A 151 -5.59 -7.25 -20.70
N LEU A 152 -5.16 -6.84 -21.90
CA LEU A 152 -5.97 -6.12 -22.88
C LEU A 152 -6.90 -7.03 -23.71
N GLU A 153 -6.67 -8.35 -23.71
CA GLU A 153 -7.45 -9.36 -24.47
C GLU A 153 -8.59 -10.00 -23.67
N VAL A 154 -8.84 -9.55 -22.41
CA VAL A 154 -9.94 -10.05 -21.56
C VAL A 154 -11.17 -9.12 -21.62
#